data_bd388e31d502bef63e536727de6a1266
#
_entry.id   bd388e31d502bef63e536727de6a1266
#
_cell.length_a   1.000
_cell.length_b   1.000
_cell.length_c   1.000
_cell.angle_alpha   90.00
_cell.angle_beta   90.00
_cell.angle_gamma   90.00
#
_symmetry.space_group_name_H-M   'P 1'
#
loop_
_entity.id
_entity.type
_entity.pdbx_description
1 polymer ?
#
loop_
_entity_poly.entity_id
_entity_poly.type
_entity_poly.pdbx_seq_one_letter_code
_entity_poly.pdbx_strand_id
1 'polypeptide(L)'
;MKQSRPASASSFHDKESLKKDEEFWFEDGNLILVAGDVQFRVYQGPLIAHSLVFKDMLSLPQPAEDLVHRERHGDHSCPTVPLTDSPEDLKHFLRVFTTGMTPTTMRSGPHDPSFNEVSACIRLGHKYQVDHLVQRNMDFLRKYYTDDFDTWFPSNFVRPPTFRSVHAIAVVNLARLTNQPAMLPTALMDCCTLGAEIVNGIVREDGTRETLTQDDLGRCFVGRTKMAQASARIAHQMFRQTVAPTCKHPGCCQRVLQRLLNALGDARDEVISCVDWYASWMVYVDGRDEERELCIRCYKMLEGDRPKRLQREVWMNLPEMMGVTVEGWGTKPKQEA
;
A
#
# COMPACT_ATOMS: atom_id res chain seq x y z
N MET A 1 -5.13 66.34 25.38
CA MET A 1 -5.35 64.92 25.13
C MET A 1 -4.34 64.45 24.09
N LYS A 2 -3.31 63.74 24.55
CA LYS A 2 -2.25 63.14 23.71
C LYS A 2 -2.64 61.66 23.42
N GLN A 3 -2.88 61.35 22.18
CA GLN A 3 -3.10 59.96 21.73
C GLN A 3 -1.74 59.24 21.64
N SER A 4 -1.56 58.22 22.43
CA SER A 4 -0.42 57.29 22.36
C SER A 4 -0.70 56.25 21.29
N ARG A 5 0.18 56.12 20.29
CA ARG A 5 0.24 55.01 19.32
C ARG A 5 0.68 53.75 20.04
N PRO A 6 0.11 52.57 19.75
CA PRO A 6 0.67 51.30 20.21
C PRO A 6 1.87 50.96 19.30
N ALA A 7 2.94 50.55 19.94
CA ALA A 7 4.12 50.01 19.31
C ALA A 7 3.83 48.66 18.66
N SER A 8 4.15 48.53 17.38
CA SER A 8 4.14 47.25 16.65
C SER A 8 5.22 46.34 17.21
N ALA A 9 4.82 45.29 17.91
CA ALA A 9 5.71 44.20 18.28
C ALA A 9 6.08 43.44 16.99
N SER A 10 7.28 43.63 16.50
CA SER A 10 7.89 42.73 15.52
C SER A 10 8.21 41.42 16.19
N SER A 11 7.43 40.37 15.84
CA SER A 11 7.79 39.00 16.19
C SER A 11 9.08 38.62 15.50
N PHE A 12 10.18 38.62 16.27
CA PHE A 12 11.39 37.92 15.88
C PHE A 12 11.07 36.44 15.84
N HIS A 13 10.88 35.87 14.65
CA HIS A 13 10.98 34.44 14.45
C HIS A 13 12.43 34.06 14.77
N ASP A 14 12.65 33.36 15.85
CA ASP A 14 13.88 32.66 16.15
C ASP A 14 14.23 31.83 14.90
N LYS A 15 15.36 32.15 14.25
CA LYS A 15 15.94 31.29 13.20
C LYS A 15 16.36 29.99 13.89
N GLU A 16 15.52 28.98 13.95
CA GLU A 16 15.98 27.62 14.24
C GLU A 16 17.15 27.30 13.30
N SER A 17 18.30 26.98 13.88
CA SER A 17 19.48 26.62 13.12
C SER A 17 19.21 25.33 12.35
N LEU A 18 19.27 25.39 11.01
CA LEU A 18 19.11 24.23 10.14
C LEU A 18 20.10 23.13 10.55
N LYS A 19 19.62 21.89 10.67
CA LYS A 19 20.42 20.72 11.05
C LYS A 19 21.02 20.07 9.81
N LYS A 20 22.28 19.71 9.88
CA LYS A 20 22.93 18.90 8.83
C LYS A 20 22.51 17.44 8.99
N ASP A 21 22.12 16.79 7.89
CA ASP A 21 21.83 15.35 7.92
C ASP A 21 23.12 14.55 8.10
N GLU A 22 23.11 13.54 8.97
CA GLU A 22 24.29 12.74 9.29
C GLU A 22 24.69 11.78 8.15
N GLU A 23 23.72 11.31 7.34
CA GLU A 23 23.91 10.36 6.25
C GLU A 23 24.26 11.06 4.92
N PHE A 24 23.64 12.22 4.66
CA PHE A 24 23.73 12.95 3.40
C PHE A 24 24.40 14.32 3.56
N TRP A 25 25.56 14.36 4.23
CA TRP A 25 26.39 15.52 4.28
C TRP A 25 27.78 15.22 3.71
N PHE A 26 27.92 15.33 2.36
CA PHE A 26 29.20 15.11 1.69
C PHE A 26 30.00 16.37 1.68
N GLU A 27 31.23 16.34 2.23
CA GLU A 27 32.10 17.54 2.36
C GLU A 27 32.44 18.19 1.01
N ASP A 28 32.49 17.39 -0.04
CA ASP A 28 32.74 17.82 -1.43
C ASP A 28 31.44 17.88 -2.27
N GLY A 29 30.28 17.73 -1.64
CA GLY A 29 28.99 17.89 -2.30
C GLY A 29 28.80 19.29 -2.87
N ASN A 30 28.15 19.36 -4.03
CA ASN A 30 28.03 20.62 -4.80
C ASN A 30 26.58 21.13 -4.90
N LEU A 31 25.67 20.61 -4.09
CA LEU A 31 24.26 21.02 -3.96
C LEU A 31 23.79 20.84 -2.53
N ILE A 32 23.16 21.86 -1.96
CA ILE A 32 22.45 21.74 -0.67
C ILE A 32 20.95 21.75 -0.92
N LEU A 33 20.28 20.70 -0.47
CA LEU A 33 18.81 20.62 -0.43
C LEU A 33 18.36 20.90 1.00
N VAL A 34 17.32 21.71 1.15
CA VAL A 34 16.74 22.03 2.46
C VAL A 34 15.32 21.53 2.50
N ALA A 35 15.02 20.60 3.39
CA ALA A 35 13.68 20.07 3.62
C ALA A 35 13.33 20.24 5.11
N GLY A 36 12.24 20.96 5.40
CA GLY A 36 11.92 21.32 6.79
C GLY A 36 13.08 22.04 7.48
N ASP A 37 13.55 21.50 8.59
CA ASP A 37 14.69 22.01 9.36
C ASP A 37 16.02 21.30 9.06
N VAL A 38 16.06 20.41 8.03
CA VAL A 38 17.22 19.56 7.70
C VAL A 38 17.87 19.99 6.37
N GLN A 39 19.20 20.05 6.37
CA GLN A 39 20.03 20.29 5.19
C GLN A 39 20.70 18.98 4.74
N PHE A 40 20.69 18.75 3.43
CA PHE A 40 21.33 17.62 2.76
C PHE A 40 22.35 18.16 1.77
N ARG A 41 23.65 17.88 1.97
CA ARG A 41 24.69 18.26 1.03
C ARG A 41 25.07 17.09 0.16
N VAL A 42 24.67 17.15 -1.12
CA VAL A 42 24.72 16.03 -2.06
C VAL A 42 25.38 16.42 -3.38
N TYR A 43 25.58 15.44 -4.27
CA TYR A 43 26.04 15.69 -5.64
C TYR A 43 24.85 15.91 -6.57
N GLN A 44 24.87 17.04 -7.32
CA GLN A 44 23.81 17.34 -8.28
C GLN A 44 23.79 16.40 -9.49
N GLY A 45 24.92 15.83 -9.89
CA GLY A 45 25.07 15.01 -11.10
C GLY A 45 24.09 13.85 -11.17
N PRO A 46 23.99 12.96 -10.16
CA PRO A 46 23.03 11.88 -10.12
C PRO A 46 21.57 12.37 -10.20
N LEU A 47 21.23 13.45 -9.51
CA LEU A 47 19.86 14.01 -9.54
C LEU A 47 19.51 14.53 -10.94
N ILE A 48 20.38 15.27 -11.59
CA ILE A 48 20.21 15.79 -12.96
C ILE A 48 20.12 14.66 -13.98
N ALA A 49 20.92 13.60 -13.79
CA ALA A 49 20.96 12.48 -14.72
C ALA A 49 19.64 11.69 -14.75
N HIS A 50 18.91 11.66 -13.63
CA HIS A 50 17.73 10.80 -13.47
C HIS A 50 16.40 11.55 -13.32
N SER A 51 16.43 12.88 -13.10
CA SER A 51 15.23 13.70 -12.89
C SER A 51 15.23 14.90 -13.84
N LEU A 52 14.20 14.96 -14.67
CA LEU A 52 13.99 16.13 -15.54
C LEU A 52 13.68 17.38 -14.71
N VAL A 53 12.96 17.25 -13.61
CA VAL A 53 12.60 18.36 -12.72
C VAL A 53 13.87 18.93 -12.07
N PHE A 54 14.77 18.11 -11.55
CA PHE A 54 16.05 18.60 -10.99
C PHE A 54 16.95 19.20 -12.07
N LYS A 55 16.96 18.62 -13.27
CA LYS A 55 17.70 19.17 -14.41
C LYS A 55 17.23 20.57 -14.76
N ASP A 56 15.92 20.77 -14.90
CA ASP A 56 15.34 22.06 -15.27
C ASP A 56 15.52 23.08 -14.14
N MET A 57 15.23 22.70 -12.90
CA MET A 57 15.36 23.56 -11.72
C MET A 57 16.79 24.07 -11.52
N LEU A 58 17.81 23.23 -11.70
CA LEU A 58 19.21 23.60 -11.53
C LEU A 58 19.82 24.29 -12.76
N SER A 59 19.13 24.25 -13.91
CA SER A 59 19.53 24.96 -15.14
C SER A 59 19.05 26.40 -15.17
N LEU A 60 18.06 26.78 -14.35
CA LEU A 60 17.54 28.13 -14.31
C LEU A 60 18.54 29.08 -13.58
N PRO A 61 18.75 30.32 -14.08
CA PRO A 61 19.52 31.31 -13.38
C PRO A 61 18.87 31.58 -12.01
N GLN A 62 19.62 31.37 -10.93
CA GLN A 62 19.16 31.69 -9.59
C GLN A 62 19.01 33.20 -9.43
N PRO A 63 17.91 33.74 -8.87
CA PRO A 63 17.78 35.17 -8.59
C PRO A 63 18.90 35.65 -7.70
N ALA A 64 19.43 36.87 -8.00
CA ALA A 64 20.52 37.42 -7.24
C ALA A 64 20.23 37.69 -5.76
N GLU A 65 18.96 37.73 -5.38
CA GLU A 65 18.47 37.92 -4.01
C GLU A 65 18.67 36.69 -3.12
N ASP A 66 18.74 35.47 -3.68
CA ASP A 66 19.01 34.24 -2.93
C ASP A 66 20.51 34.10 -2.53
N LEU A 67 21.34 35.04 -2.91
CA LEU A 67 22.76 35.11 -2.49
C LEU A 67 22.96 35.30 -0.98
N VAL A 68 21.93 35.72 -0.25
CA VAL A 68 21.95 35.92 1.21
C VAL A 68 22.02 34.59 1.99
N HIS A 69 21.61 33.48 1.39
CA HIS A 69 21.63 32.16 2.02
C HIS A 69 22.77 31.25 1.56
N ARG A 70 23.75 31.78 0.83
CA ARG A 70 24.95 31.02 0.49
C ARG A 70 25.84 30.88 1.73
N GLU A 71 25.75 29.75 2.41
CA GLU A 71 26.77 29.40 3.40
C GLU A 71 28.13 29.27 2.70
N ARG A 72 29.03 30.18 3.04
CA ARG A 72 30.42 30.13 2.58
C ARG A 72 31.15 29.05 3.36
N HIS A 73 31.17 27.83 2.82
CA HIS A 73 32.06 26.78 3.28
C HIS A 73 33.22 26.69 2.27
N GLY A 74 34.31 27.39 2.57
CA GLY A 74 35.47 27.47 1.68
C GLY A 74 35.22 28.35 0.44
N ASP A 75 36.12 28.30 -0.54
CA ASP A 75 36.19 29.16 -1.70
C ASP A 75 35.08 28.92 -2.78
N HIS A 76 34.12 27.97 -2.54
CA HIS A 76 33.03 27.65 -3.46
C HIS A 76 31.66 27.78 -2.80
N SER A 77 30.87 28.75 -3.29
CA SER A 77 29.45 28.87 -2.87
C SER A 77 28.66 27.71 -3.46
N CYS A 78 28.12 26.81 -2.59
CA CYS A 78 27.26 25.72 -2.96
C CYS A 78 25.80 26.22 -3.15
N PRO A 79 25.15 25.98 -4.29
CA PRO A 79 23.73 26.34 -4.46
C PRO A 79 22.86 25.63 -3.45
N THR A 80 21.89 26.37 -2.88
CA THR A 80 20.95 25.85 -1.89
C THR A 80 19.54 25.92 -2.45
N VAL A 81 18.83 24.80 -2.40
CA VAL A 81 17.47 24.66 -2.94
C VAL A 81 16.53 24.25 -1.82
N PRO A 82 15.53 25.10 -1.49
CA PRO A 82 14.47 24.73 -0.57
C PRO A 82 13.46 23.77 -1.23
N LEU A 83 13.11 22.70 -0.54
CA LEU A 83 12.13 21.72 -0.95
C LEU A 83 10.96 21.70 0.04
N THR A 84 9.79 21.38 -0.45
CA THR A 84 8.57 21.24 0.37
C THR A 84 8.33 19.82 0.88
N ASP A 85 9.28 18.93 0.62
CA ASP A 85 9.19 17.52 1.02
C ASP A 85 9.57 17.33 2.48
N SER A 86 9.15 16.18 3.07
CA SER A 86 9.64 15.84 4.39
C SER A 86 11.12 15.39 4.33
N PRO A 87 11.90 15.67 5.37
CA PRO A 87 13.28 15.20 5.45
C PRO A 87 13.38 13.68 5.36
N GLU A 88 12.44 12.95 5.96
CA GLU A 88 12.39 11.49 5.98
C GLU A 88 12.17 10.92 4.57
N ASP A 89 11.18 11.42 3.83
CA ASP A 89 10.91 10.99 2.46
C ASP A 89 12.11 11.33 1.55
N LEU A 90 12.70 12.53 1.72
CA LEU A 90 13.86 12.94 0.95
C LEU A 90 15.07 12.04 1.22
N LYS A 91 15.28 11.62 2.45
CA LYS A 91 16.33 10.68 2.83
C LYS A 91 16.19 9.34 2.12
N HIS A 92 14.97 8.75 2.11
CA HIS A 92 14.70 7.52 1.37
C HIS A 92 14.95 7.68 -0.14
N PHE A 93 14.54 8.81 -0.70
CA PHE A 93 14.74 9.12 -2.11
C PHE A 93 16.22 9.28 -2.46
N LEU A 94 17.01 10.03 -1.67
CA LEU A 94 18.43 10.26 -1.90
C LEU A 94 19.26 8.97 -1.82
N ARG A 95 18.88 8.01 -0.96
CA ARG A 95 19.58 6.72 -0.87
C ARG A 95 19.64 5.99 -2.21
N VAL A 96 18.61 6.14 -3.05
CA VAL A 96 18.58 5.50 -4.38
C VAL A 96 19.73 5.98 -5.26
N PHE A 97 20.11 7.27 -5.16
CA PHE A 97 21.15 7.87 -6.01
C PHE A 97 22.57 7.71 -5.45
N THR A 98 22.72 7.49 -4.15
CA THR A 98 24.03 7.38 -3.49
C THR A 98 24.54 5.95 -3.43
N THR A 99 23.66 4.95 -3.31
CA THR A 99 24.06 3.52 -3.21
C THR A 99 24.34 2.88 -4.56
N GLY A 100 24.35 3.66 -5.65
CA GLY A 100 24.48 3.16 -7.02
C GLY A 100 23.22 2.44 -7.47
N MET A 101 22.65 2.85 -8.60
CA MET A 101 21.41 2.29 -9.16
C MET A 101 21.54 0.85 -9.70
N THR A 102 22.41 0.05 -9.11
CA THR A 102 22.44 -1.37 -9.46
C THR A 102 21.26 -2.09 -8.80
N PRO A 103 20.47 -2.86 -9.55
CA PRO A 103 19.33 -3.59 -9.04
C PRO A 103 19.67 -4.56 -7.91
N THR A 104 20.95 -4.81 -7.70
CA THR A 104 21.49 -5.87 -6.82
C THR A 104 22.02 -5.37 -5.48
N THR A 105 22.19 -4.05 -5.29
CA THR A 105 22.86 -3.50 -4.10
C THR A 105 21.94 -2.75 -3.15
N MET A 106 20.64 -2.92 -3.25
CA MET A 106 19.79 -2.60 -2.12
C MET A 106 20.08 -3.59 -1.02
N ARG A 107 20.98 -3.19 -0.09
CA ARG A 107 21.41 -3.92 1.10
C ARG A 107 21.64 -5.41 0.84
N SER A 108 22.83 -5.87 1.04
CA SER A 108 23.22 -7.29 1.01
C SER A 108 22.39 -8.08 2.03
N GLY A 109 21.17 -8.50 1.64
CA GLY A 109 20.28 -9.30 2.45
C GLY A 109 18.90 -9.47 1.80
N PRO A 110 18.20 -10.58 2.06
CA PRO A 110 16.91 -10.92 1.48
C PRO A 110 15.75 -10.21 2.21
N HIS A 111 15.89 -8.93 2.54
CA HIS A 111 14.83 -8.21 3.24
C HIS A 111 14.04 -7.35 2.25
N ASP A 112 12.73 -7.57 2.24
CA ASP A 112 11.80 -6.68 1.56
C ASP A 112 11.97 -5.24 2.04
N PRO A 113 11.83 -4.23 1.15
CA PRO A 113 11.92 -2.83 1.54
C PRO A 113 10.83 -2.47 2.56
N SER A 114 11.10 -1.49 3.40
CA SER A 114 10.08 -0.95 4.30
C SER A 114 8.98 -0.24 3.51
N PHE A 115 7.79 -0.13 4.09
CA PHE A 115 6.70 0.61 3.47
C PHE A 115 7.08 2.07 3.21
N ASN A 116 7.81 2.69 4.14
CA ASN A 116 8.20 4.10 4.05
C ASN A 116 9.16 4.33 2.88
N GLU A 117 10.15 3.44 2.67
CA GLU A 117 11.03 3.48 1.50
C GLU A 117 10.25 3.39 0.18
N VAL A 118 9.34 2.41 0.06
CA VAL A 118 8.50 2.24 -1.13
C VAL A 118 7.62 3.47 -1.37
N SER A 119 6.96 3.95 -0.33
CA SER A 119 6.06 5.10 -0.40
C SER A 119 6.77 6.39 -0.78
N ALA A 120 7.91 6.70 -0.13
CA ALA A 120 8.72 7.87 -0.43
C ALA A 120 9.27 7.83 -1.87
N CYS A 121 9.80 6.68 -2.29
CA CYS A 121 10.29 6.50 -3.66
C CYS A 121 9.20 6.71 -4.73
N ILE A 122 7.96 6.27 -4.48
CA ILE A 122 6.85 6.49 -5.41
C ILE A 122 6.45 7.97 -5.42
N ARG A 123 6.26 8.61 -4.26
CA ARG A 123 5.84 10.01 -4.18
C ARG A 123 6.85 10.95 -4.77
N LEU A 124 8.10 10.87 -4.32
CA LEU A 124 9.14 11.74 -4.80
C LEU A 124 9.58 11.40 -6.23
N GLY A 125 9.58 10.10 -6.58
CA GLY A 125 9.78 9.68 -7.97
C GLY A 125 8.74 10.29 -8.92
N HIS A 126 7.47 10.28 -8.53
CA HIS A 126 6.39 10.92 -9.30
C HIS A 126 6.56 12.45 -9.35
N LYS A 127 6.82 13.10 -8.21
CA LYS A 127 7.02 14.56 -8.12
C LYS A 127 8.21 15.03 -8.96
N TYR A 128 9.32 14.31 -8.91
CA TYR A 128 10.56 14.67 -9.59
C TYR A 128 10.77 13.98 -10.94
N GLN A 129 9.72 13.30 -11.46
CA GLN A 129 9.72 12.65 -12.77
C GLN A 129 10.87 11.63 -12.92
N VAL A 130 11.02 10.76 -11.95
CA VAL A 130 11.97 9.63 -11.96
C VAL A 130 11.20 8.34 -12.24
N ASP A 131 10.71 8.19 -13.47
CA ASP A 131 9.72 7.17 -13.85
C ASP A 131 10.16 5.74 -13.54
N HIS A 132 11.43 5.41 -13.78
CA HIS A 132 11.95 4.07 -13.49
C HIS A 132 11.90 3.73 -11.98
N LEU A 133 12.04 4.74 -11.10
CA LEU A 133 11.93 4.56 -9.66
C LEU A 133 10.47 4.31 -9.25
N VAL A 134 9.54 5.07 -9.84
CA VAL A 134 8.10 4.86 -9.64
C VAL A 134 7.71 3.47 -10.10
N GLN A 135 8.06 3.11 -11.34
CA GLN A 135 7.69 1.82 -11.93
C GLN A 135 8.20 0.64 -11.09
N ARG A 136 9.46 0.66 -10.69
CA ARG A 136 10.06 -0.39 -9.86
C ARG A 136 9.31 -0.60 -8.55
N ASN A 137 8.98 0.48 -7.84
CA ASN A 137 8.29 0.40 -6.55
C ASN A 137 6.81 0.03 -6.72
N MET A 138 6.17 0.48 -7.81
CA MET A 138 4.82 0.04 -8.16
C MET A 138 4.78 -1.45 -8.54
N ASP A 139 5.79 -1.96 -9.26
CA ASP A 139 5.90 -3.39 -9.58
C ASP A 139 6.09 -4.24 -8.31
N PHE A 140 6.80 -3.71 -7.30
CA PHE A 140 6.87 -4.36 -6.00
C PHE A 140 5.49 -4.46 -5.34
N LEU A 141 4.71 -3.37 -5.32
CA LEU A 141 3.36 -3.37 -4.73
C LEU A 141 2.39 -4.28 -5.50
N ARG A 142 2.49 -4.36 -6.84
CA ARG A 142 1.64 -5.23 -7.68
C ARG A 142 1.78 -6.71 -7.38
N LYS A 143 2.89 -7.15 -6.80
CA LYS A 143 3.04 -8.56 -6.35
C LYS A 143 2.03 -8.93 -5.28
N TYR A 144 1.58 -7.95 -4.50
CA TYR A 144 0.66 -8.12 -3.37
C TYR A 144 -0.75 -7.61 -3.69
N TYR A 145 -0.83 -6.49 -4.40
CA TYR A 145 -2.10 -5.88 -4.84
C TYR A 145 -2.33 -6.16 -6.32
N THR A 146 -2.44 -7.45 -6.62
CA THR A 146 -2.54 -7.98 -7.99
C THR A 146 -3.99 -8.01 -8.49
N ASP A 147 -4.17 -8.07 -9.80
CA ASP A 147 -5.43 -8.33 -10.51
C ASP A 147 -5.54 -9.79 -11.00
N ASP A 148 -4.53 -10.64 -10.75
CA ASP A 148 -4.53 -12.05 -11.09
C ASP A 148 -4.96 -12.93 -9.90
N PHE A 149 -6.09 -13.61 -10.04
CA PHE A 149 -6.62 -14.51 -9.02
C PHE A 149 -5.70 -15.68 -8.70
N ASP A 150 -5.02 -16.26 -9.69
CA ASP A 150 -4.18 -17.43 -9.47
C ASP A 150 -2.87 -17.08 -8.73
N THR A 151 -2.40 -15.83 -8.85
CA THR A 151 -1.31 -15.28 -8.04
C THR A 151 -1.79 -14.95 -6.63
N TRP A 152 -2.98 -14.38 -6.51
CA TRP A 152 -3.53 -13.96 -5.22
C TRP A 152 -3.99 -15.14 -4.36
N PHE A 153 -4.68 -16.15 -4.93
CA PHE A 153 -5.35 -17.22 -4.21
C PHE A 153 -4.41 -18.08 -3.34
N PRO A 154 -3.21 -18.52 -3.81
CA PRO A 154 -2.33 -19.34 -2.98
C PRO A 154 -1.75 -18.59 -1.78
N SER A 155 -1.53 -17.29 -1.92
CA SER A 155 -0.96 -16.46 -0.86
C SER A 155 -2.01 -16.00 0.16
N ASN A 156 -3.30 -16.16 -0.13
CA ASN A 156 -4.41 -15.66 0.71
C ASN A 156 -4.14 -14.26 1.24
N PHE A 157 -3.67 -13.37 0.35
CA PHE A 157 -3.36 -11.99 0.68
C PHE A 157 -2.24 -11.83 1.74
N VAL A 158 -1.06 -12.36 1.44
CA VAL A 158 0.14 -12.12 2.26
C VAL A 158 0.70 -10.74 1.91
N ARG A 159 0.69 -9.82 2.86
CA ARG A 159 1.42 -8.55 2.75
C ARG A 159 2.92 -8.79 2.97
N PRO A 160 3.80 -7.88 2.49
CA PRO A 160 5.20 -7.93 2.90
C PRO A 160 5.31 -7.94 4.43
N PRO A 161 6.23 -8.69 5.03
CA PRO A 161 6.38 -8.74 6.49
C PRO A 161 6.63 -7.38 7.13
N THR A 162 7.19 -6.45 6.37
CA THR A 162 7.47 -5.07 6.80
C THR A 162 6.24 -4.15 6.73
N PHE A 163 5.11 -4.62 6.16
CA PHE A 163 3.92 -3.82 5.97
C PHE A 163 2.86 -4.12 7.05
N ARG A 164 2.28 -3.08 7.62
CA ARG A 164 1.12 -3.16 8.51
C ARG A 164 -0.18 -3.04 7.70
N SER A 165 -1.30 -3.53 8.25
CA SER A 165 -2.62 -3.45 7.61
C SER A 165 -3.01 -2.03 7.22
N VAL A 166 -2.74 -1.06 8.09
CA VAL A 166 -3.05 0.36 7.88
C VAL A 166 -2.34 0.98 6.67
N HIS A 167 -1.23 0.37 6.19
CA HIS A 167 -0.54 0.84 4.98
C HIS A 167 -1.38 0.69 3.71
N ALA A 168 -2.42 -0.14 3.71
CA ALA A 168 -3.37 -0.24 2.60
C ALA A 168 -3.97 1.12 2.23
N ILE A 169 -4.17 2.01 3.20
CA ILE A 169 -4.64 3.40 2.99
C ILE A 169 -3.71 4.14 2.03
N ALA A 170 -2.42 4.11 2.33
CA ALA A 170 -1.44 4.77 1.47
C ALA A 170 -1.25 4.05 0.13
N VAL A 171 -1.40 2.73 0.06
CA VAL A 171 -1.38 1.99 -1.23
C VAL A 171 -2.51 2.47 -2.14
N VAL A 172 -3.73 2.69 -1.62
CA VAL A 172 -4.83 3.28 -2.39
C VAL A 172 -4.43 4.66 -2.91
N ASN A 173 -3.87 5.52 -2.05
CA ASN A 173 -3.46 6.87 -2.45
C ASN A 173 -2.32 6.84 -3.49
N LEU A 174 -1.35 5.94 -3.35
CA LEU A 174 -0.27 5.76 -4.32
C LEU A 174 -0.78 5.23 -5.66
N ALA A 175 -1.74 4.30 -5.65
CA ALA A 175 -2.37 3.79 -6.86
C ALA A 175 -3.16 4.90 -7.58
N ARG A 176 -3.81 5.80 -6.84
CA ARG A 176 -4.47 7.00 -7.39
C ARG A 176 -3.46 7.99 -7.98
N LEU A 177 -2.40 8.31 -7.21
CA LEU A 177 -1.35 9.23 -7.62
C LEU A 177 -0.68 8.81 -8.94
N THR A 178 -0.43 7.51 -9.10
CA THR A 178 0.29 6.95 -10.26
C THR A 178 -0.62 6.40 -11.34
N ASN A 179 -1.94 6.63 -11.23
CA ASN A 179 -2.95 6.12 -12.17
C ASN A 179 -2.84 4.61 -12.43
N GLN A 180 -2.84 3.82 -11.34
CA GLN A 180 -2.77 2.36 -11.38
C GLN A 180 -4.10 1.71 -10.91
N PRO A 181 -5.17 1.77 -11.75
CA PRO A 181 -6.50 1.33 -11.34
C PRO A 181 -6.58 -0.17 -11.03
N ALA A 182 -5.72 -0.99 -11.63
CA ALA A 182 -5.70 -2.44 -11.41
C ALA A 182 -5.39 -2.85 -9.96
N MET A 183 -4.71 -2.00 -9.19
CA MET A 183 -4.40 -2.26 -7.78
C MET A 183 -5.54 -1.87 -6.82
N LEU A 184 -6.45 -1.00 -7.25
CA LEU A 184 -7.46 -0.41 -6.37
C LEU A 184 -8.42 -1.45 -5.76
N PRO A 185 -8.94 -2.46 -6.49
CA PRO A 185 -9.88 -3.40 -5.91
C PRO A 185 -9.30 -4.14 -4.70
N THR A 186 -8.08 -4.64 -4.79
CA THR A 186 -7.40 -5.37 -3.70
C THR A 186 -6.93 -4.45 -2.58
N ALA A 187 -6.47 -3.24 -2.89
CA ALA A 187 -6.08 -2.26 -1.88
C ALA A 187 -7.28 -1.73 -1.07
N LEU A 188 -8.40 -1.43 -1.73
CA LEU A 188 -9.65 -1.05 -1.06
C LEU A 188 -10.24 -2.22 -0.25
N MET A 189 -10.17 -3.45 -0.77
CA MET A 189 -10.54 -4.65 -0.04
C MET A 189 -9.75 -4.78 1.27
N ASP A 190 -8.44 -4.55 1.23
CA ASP A 190 -7.60 -4.56 2.44
C ASP A 190 -7.99 -3.44 3.42
N CYS A 191 -8.29 -2.24 2.92
CA CYS A 191 -8.81 -1.15 3.75
C CYS A 191 -10.13 -1.53 4.45
N CYS A 192 -11.01 -2.31 3.80
CA CYS A 192 -12.27 -2.76 4.41
C CYS A 192 -12.06 -3.63 5.65
N THR A 193 -10.89 -4.24 5.82
CA THR A 193 -10.57 -5.09 6.99
C THR A 193 -10.13 -4.28 8.22
N LEU A 194 -9.79 -2.99 8.07
CA LEU A 194 -9.23 -2.15 9.14
C LEU A 194 -10.23 -1.80 10.25
N GLY A 195 -11.52 -2.04 10.05
CA GLY A 195 -12.51 -1.64 11.05
C GLY A 195 -12.53 -0.14 11.29
N ALA A 196 -12.53 0.28 12.56
CA ALA A 196 -12.54 1.69 12.93
C ALA A 196 -11.23 2.44 12.63
N GLU A 197 -10.10 1.71 12.52
CA GLU A 197 -8.79 2.32 12.24
C GLU A 197 -8.75 3.03 10.87
N ILE A 198 -9.61 2.64 9.92
CA ILE A 198 -9.68 3.26 8.60
C ILE A 198 -9.93 4.78 8.67
N VAL A 199 -10.68 5.24 9.67
CA VAL A 199 -11.00 6.66 9.88
C VAL A 199 -9.79 7.44 10.41
N ASN A 200 -8.95 6.76 11.19
CA ASN A 200 -7.78 7.38 11.80
C ASN A 200 -6.65 7.62 10.79
N GLY A 201 -6.62 6.87 9.69
CA GLY A 201 -5.53 6.95 8.74
C GLY A 201 -4.22 6.37 9.27
N ILE A 202 -3.12 6.69 8.59
CA ILE A 202 -1.77 6.33 9.01
C ILE A 202 -0.99 7.57 9.43
N VAL A 203 -0.10 7.40 10.40
CA VAL A 203 0.91 8.41 10.75
C VAL A 203 2.19 8.06 9.98
N ARG A 204 2.67 8.99 9.16
CA ARG A 204 3.92 8.88 8.39
C ARG A 204 5.13 9.16 9.29
N GLU A 205 6.35 8.92 8.78
CA GLU A 205 7.58 9.15 9.54
C GLU A 205 7.76 10.62 9.95
N ASP A 206 7.30 11.54 9.11
CA ASP A 206 7.31 12.99 9.38
C ASP A 206 6.24 13.44 10.39
N GLY A 207 5.49 12.51 10.97
CA GLY A 207 4.40 12.79 11.91
C GLY A 207 3.11 13.28 11.24
N THR A 208 3.09 13.52 9.93
CA THR A 208 1.86 13.88 9.22
C THR A 208 0.90 12.71 9.13
N ARG A 209 -0.38 13.02 9.04
CA ARG A 209 -1.43 12.00 8.94
C ARG A 209 -1.93 11.89 7.50
N GLU A 210 -1.93 10.67 6.99
CA GLU A 210 -2.46 10.35 5.67
C GLU A 210 -3.76 9.54 5.80
N THR A 211 -4.80 9.96 5.10
CA THR A 211 -6.13 9.33 5.11
C THR A 211 -6.58 9.01 3.68
N LEU A 212 -7.58 8.15 3.56
CA LEU A 212 -8.31 8.00 2.30
C LEU A 212 -9.04 9.29 1.95
N THR A 213 -9.29 9.51 0.67
CA THR A 213 -10.27 10.50 0.22
C THR A 213 -11.66 10.13 0.76
N GLN A 214 -12.57 11.11 0.87
CA GLN A 214 -13.96 10.84 1.30
C GLN A 214 -14.65 9.83 0.37
N ASP A 215 -14.37 9.90 -0.93
CA ASP A 215 -14.92 8.98 -1.93
C ASP A 215 -14.43 7.54 -1.71
N ASP A 216 -13.12 7.35 -1.50
CA ASP A 216 -12.56 6.01 -1.28
C ASP A 216 -12.96 5.47 0.10
N LEU A 217 -13.08 6.32 1.11
CA LEU A 217 -13.64 5.94 2.41
C LEU A 217 -15.11 5.48 2.26
N GLY A 218 -15.93 6.22 1.50
CA GLY A 218 -17.29 5.83 1.18
C GLY A 218 -17.37 4.49 0.45
N ARG A 219 -16.46 4.25 -0.52
CA ARG A 219 -16.32 2.94 -1.20
C ARG A 219 -16.02 1.83 -0.22
N CYS A 220 -15.14 2.06 0.75
CA CYS A 220 -14.81 1.05 1.77
C CYS A 220 -16.01 0.69 2.65
N PHE A 221 -16.87 1.63 3.04
CA PHE A 221 -18.10 1.32 3.79
C PHE A 221 -19.06 0.44 2.98
N VAL A 222 -19.28 0.78 1.71
CA VAL A 222 -20.13 -0.03 0.81
C VAL A 222 -19.47 -1.38 0.54
N GLY A 223 -18.17 -1.38 0.24
CA GLY A 223 -17.37 -2.57 -0.03
C GLY A 223 -17.40 -3.57 1.12
N ARG A 224 -17.23 -3.08 2.37
CA ARG A 224 -17.32 -3.90 3.58
C ARG A 224 -18.65 -4.65 3.67
N THR A 225 -19.76 -3.97 3.38
CA THR A 225 -21.08 -4.61 3.37
C THR A 225 -21.18 -5.69 2.30
N LYS A 226 -20.69 -5.40 1.08
CA LYS A 226 -20.69 -6.38 -0.03
C LYS A 226 -19.77 -7.58 0.26
N MET A 227 -18.64 -7.37 0.94
CA MET A 227 -17.74 -8.43 1.39
C MET A 227 -18.41 -9.34 2.41
N ALA A 228 -19.09 -8.80 3.40
CA ALA A 228 -19.86 -9.60 4.37
C ALA A 228 -20.98 -10.42 3.68
N GLN A 229 -21.68 -9.83 2.72
CA GLN A 229 -22.66 -10.53 1.91
C GLN A 229 -22.04 -11.67 1.07
N ALA A 230 -20.85 -11.43 0.51
CA ALA A 230 -20.11 -12.45 -0.23
C ALA A 230 -19.66 -13.58 0.68
N SER A 231 -19.16 -13.29 1.89
CA SER A 231 -18.80 -14.27 2.90
C SER A 231 -20.01 -15.17 3.28
N ALA A 232 -21.16 -14.55 3.58
CA ALA A 232 -22.38 -15.29 3.89
C ALA A 232 -22.84 -16.17 2.72
N ARG A 233 -22.74 -15.68 1.48
CA ARG A 233 -23.07 -16.46 0.27
C ARG A 233 -22.13 -17.65 0.10
N ILE A 234 -20.83 -17.44 0.29
CA ILE A 234 -19.84 -18.51 0.24
C ILE A 234 -20.15 -19.56 1.30
N ALA A 235 -20.37 -19.15 2.56
CA ALA A 235 -20.72 -20.05 3.65
C ALA A 235 -21.92 -20.95 3.31
N HIS A 236 -23.00 -20.35 2.82
CA HIS A 236 -24.19 -21.08 2.38
C HIS A 236 -23.90 -22.06 1.24
N GLN A 237 -23.11 -21.65 0.25
CA GLN A 237 -22.77 -22.49 -0.90
C GLN A 237 -21.75 -23.58 -0.58
N MET A 238 -20.83 -23.32 0.36
CA MET A 238 -19.87 -24.31 0.84
C MET A 238 -20.54 -25.56 1.38
N PHE A 239 -21.58 -25.38 2.18
CA PHE A 239 -22.25 -26.48 2.90
C PHE A 239 -23.57 -26.95 2.24
N ARG A 240 -23.81 -26.55 0.98
CA ARG A 240 -24.91 -27.17 0.21
C ARG A 240 -24.74 -28.69 0.17
N GLN A 241 -25.85 -29.43 0.18
CA GLN A 241 -25.88 -30.90 0.22
C GLN A 241 -25.33 -31.59 -1.05
N THR A 242 -24.59 -30.85 -1.87
CA THR A 242 -23.93 -31.41 -3.06
C THR A 242 -22.61 -32.06 -2.64
N VAL A 243 -22.53 -33.35 -2.77
CA VAL A 243 -21.35 -34.17 -2.44
C VAL A 243 -20.35 -34.20 -3.62
N ALA A 244 -19.11 -34.62 -3.34
CA ALA A 244 -18.13 -34.84 -4.40
C ALA A 244 -18.63 -35.85 -5.44
N PRO A 245 -18.37 -35.68 -6.75
CA PRO A 245 -18.84 -36.57 -7.80
C PRO A 245 -18.45 -38.05 -7.58
N THR A 246 -17.36 -38.28 -6.91
CA THR A 246 -16.83 -39.61 -6.60
C THR A 246 -17.10 -40.06 -5.15
N CYS A 247 -18.06 -39.42 -4.47
CA CYS A 247 -18.43 -39.79 -3.10
C CYS A 247 -19.00 -41.21 -3.05
N LYS A 248 -18.49 -42.03 -2.10
CA LYS A 248 -18.94 -43.40 -1.91
C LYS A 248 -20.13 -43.53 -0.93
N HIS A 249 -20.36 -42.50 -0.11
CA HIS A 249 -21.36 -42.48 0.96
C HIS A 249 -22.21 -41.20 0.90
N PRO A 250 -22.93 -40.95 -0.21
CA PRO A 250 -23.58 -39.65 -0.44
C PRO A 250 -24.59 -39.28 0.67
N GLY A 251 -25.39 -40.22 1.15
CA GLY A 251 -26.38 -39.94 2.19
C GLY A 251 -25.75 -39.56 3.54
N CYS A 252 -24.62 -40.15 3.89
CA CYS A 252 -23.89 -39.75 5.11
C CYS A 252 -23.29 -38.36 4.96
N CYS A 253 -22.53 -38.13 3.88
CA CYS A 253 -21.89 -36.82 3.64
C CYS A 253 -22.92 -35.69 3.48
N GLN A 254 -24.11 -35.97 2.87
CA GLN A 254 -25.18 -34.98 2.79
C GLN A 254 -25.71 -34.57 4.16
N ARG A 255 -25.90 -35.55 5.07
CA ARG A 255 -26.31 -35.24 6.46
C ARG A 255 -25.30 -34.40 7.20
N VAL A 256 -24.00 -34.69 7.04
CA VAL A 256 -22.93 -33.89 7.64
C VAL A 256 -22.94 -32.46 7.08
N LEU A 257 -23.03 -32.31 5.75
CA LEU A 257 -23.12 -30.99 5.12
C LEU A 257 -24.33 -30.20 5.60
N GLN A 258 -25.49 -30.87 5.78
CA GLN A 258 -26.70 -30.25 6.34
C GLN A 258 -26.49 -29.82 7.81
N ARG A 259 -25.84 -30.68 8.62
CA ARG A 259 -25.48 -30.35 10.00
C ARG A 259 -24.56 -29.13 10.06
N LEU A 260 -23.50 -29.07 9.21
CA LEU A 260 -22.61 -27.92 9.08
C LEU A 260 -23.37 -26.65 8.67
N LEU A 261 -24.27 -26.76 7.69
CA LEU A 261 -25.10 -25.64 7.26
C LEU A 261 -26.03 -25.12 8.37
N ASN A 262 -26.69 -26.02 9.09
CA ASN A 262 -27.57 -25.63 10.18
C ASN A 262 -26.80 -24.98 11.33
N ALA A 263 -25.59 -25.50 11.65
CA ALA A 263 -24.74 -24.98 12.70
C ALA A 263 -24.19 -23.59 12.39
N LEU A 264 -24.22 -23.11 11.14
CA LEU A 264 -23.89 -21.72 10.80
C LEU A 264 -24.86 -20.72 11.46
N GLY A 265 -26.15 -21.11 11.60
CA GLY A 265 -27.15 -20.28 12.27
C GLY A 265 -26.93 -20.17 13.78
N ASP A 266 -26.29 -21.20 14.38
CA ASP A 266 -25.97 -21.27 15.81
C ASP A 266 -24.58 -20.69 16.12
N ALA A 267 -23.70 -20.62 15.12
CA ALA A 267 -22.38 -20.02 15.25
C ALA A 267 -22.55 -18.50 15.37
N ARG A 268 -22.50 -18.03 16.62
CA ARG A 268 -22.62 -16.62 16.94
C ARG A 268 -21.75 -15.79 16.02
N ASP A 269 -22.39 -14.98 15.21
CA ASP A 269 -21.98 -13.75 14.50
C ASP A 269 -20.58 -13.64 13.87
N GLU A 270 -19.54 -14.28 14.41
CA GLU A 270 -18.15 -14.08 13.99
C GLU A 270 -17.83 -14.74 12.63
N VAL A 271 -18.49 -15.86 12.32
CA VAL A 271 -18.17 -16.64 11.11
C VAL A 271 -18.89 -16.08 9.86
N ILE A 272 -20.11 -15.57 10.02
CA ILE A 272 -20.95 -15.09 8.91
C ILE A 272 -20.78 -13.58 8.69
N SER A 273 -20.50 -12.82 9.75
CA SER A 273 -20.29 -11.37 9.69
C SER A 273 -18.87 -10.97 9.29
N CYS A 274 -17.98 -11.95 9.12
CA CYS A 274 -16.60 -11.72 8.72
C CYS A 274 -16.54 -11.15 7.30
N VAL A 275 -15.75 -10.12 7.12
CA VAL A 275 -15.47 -9.55 5.80
C VAL A 275 -14.47 -10.39 4.99
N ASP A 276 -13.87 -11.39 5.62
CA ASP A 276 -12.83 -12.24 5.03
C ASP A 276 -13.45 -13.38 4.22
N TRP A 277 -14.15 -13.04 3.13
CA TRP A 277 -14.77 -14.00 2.21
C TRP A 277 -13.78 -15.01 1.61
N TYR A 278 -12.48 -14.74 1.76
CA TYR A 278 -11.38 -15.60 1.31
C TYR A 278 -10.82 -16.51 2.41
N ALA A 279 -11.30 -16.40 3.65
CA ALA A 279 -10.84 -17.23 4.75
C ALA A 279 -11.10 -18.74 4.49
N SER A 280 -10.23 -19.58 5.05
CA SER A 280 -10.42 -21.02 5.00
C SER A 280 -11.53 -21.47 5.95
N TRP A 281 -12.47 -22.25 5.43
CA TRP A 281 -13.55 -22.85 6.22
C TRP A 281 -13.15 -24.13 6.94
N MET A 282 -11.89 -24.61 6.76
CA MET A 282 -11.51 -25.93 7.29
C MET A 282 -11.48 -25.98 8.81
N VAL A 283 -11.10 -24.89 9.48
CA VAL A 283 -11.16 -24.80 10.95
C VAL A 283 -12.60 -25.00 11.45
N TYR A 284 -13.58 -24.41 10.76
CA TYR A 284 -15.00 -24.62 11.08
C TYR A 284 -15.45 -26.06 10.81
N VAL A 285 -15.04 -26.64 9.68
CA VAL A 285 -15.37 -28.03 9.30
C VAL A 285 -14.79 -28.99 10.34
N ASP A 286 -13.50 -28.87 10.66
CA ASP A 286 -12.81 -29.77 11.59
C ASP A 286 -13.39 -29.68 13.00
N GLY A 287 -13.77 -28.49 13.45
CA GLY A 287 -14.39 -28.29 14.75
C GLY A 287 -15.84 -28.78 14.87
N ARG A 288 -16.52 -29.09 13.74
CA ARG A 288 -17.91 -29.55 13.72
C ARG A 288 -18.09 -30.97 13.19
N ASP A 289 -17.07 -31.52 12.53
CA ASP A 289 -16.98 -32.91 12.06
C ASP A 289 -15.90 -33.67 12.83
N GLU A 290 -15.92 -33.56 14.17
CA GLU A 290 -14.94 -34.16 15.08
C GLU A 290 -14.81 -35.68 14.86
N GLU A 291 -15.91 -36.37 14.55
CA GLU A 291 -15.94 -37.80 14.28
C GLU A 291 -15.47 -38.18 12.86
N ARG A 292 -15.13 -37.17 12.03
CA ARG A 292 -14.68 -37.33 10.64
C ARG A 292 -15.63 -38.20 9.79
N GLU A 293 -16.91 -37.91 9.89
CA GLU A 293 -17.95 -38.59 9.15
C GLU A 293 -17.95 -38.25 7.65
N LEU A 294 -17.37 -37.10 7.27
CA LEU A 294 -17.15 -36.78 5.86
C LEU A 294 -16.16 -37.76 5.24
N CYS A 295 -16.51 -38.34 4.10
CA CYS A 295 -15.55 -39.13 3.36
C CYS A 295 -14.41 -38.22 2.84
N ILE A 296 -13.22 -38.82 2.67
CA ILE A 296 -11.99 -38.08 2.22
C ILE A 296 -12.22 -37.27 0.93
N ARG A 297 -13.11 -37.70 0.04
CA ARG A 297 -13.39 -36.98 -1.22
C ARG A 297 -14.25 -35.75 -1.01
N CYS A 298 -15.25 -35.82 -0.14
CA CYS A 298 -16.04 -34.66 0.24
C CYS A 298 -15.25 -33.67 1.08
N TYR A 299 -14.38 -34.17 1.97
CA TYR A 299 -13.47 -33.32 2.73
C TYR A 299 -12.52 -32.54 1.80
N LYS A 300 -11.83 -33.22 0.87
CA LYS A 300 -10.96 -32.55 -0.12
C LYS A 300 -11.70 -31.58 -1.04
N MET A 301 -12.95 -31.84 -1.37
CA MET A 301 -13.77 -30.90 -2.13
C MET A 301 -14.02 -29.60 -1.36
N LEU A 302 -14.22 -29.68 -0.04
CA LEU A 302 -14.38 -28.50 0.83
C LEU A 302 -13.06 -27.77 1.08
N GLU A 303 -11.93 -28.49 1.08
CA GLU A 303 -10.60 -27.94 1.26
C GLU A 303 -10.11 -27.18 0.02
N GLY A 304 -10.39 -27.66 -1.19
CA GLY A 304 -9.78 -27.19 -2.43
C GLY A 304 -10.72 -26.62 -3.47
N ASP A 305 -11.39 -27.48 -4.25
CA ASP A 305 -12.06 -27.05 -5.49
C ASP A 305 -13.27 -26.14 -5.25
N ARG A 306 -14.07 -26.45 -4.23
CA ARG A 306 -15.29 -25.70 -3.95
C ARG A 306 -14.99 -24.26 -3.50
N PRO A 307 -14.18 -24.03 -2.47
CA PRO A 307 -13.83 -22.67 -2.06
C PRO A 307 -13.12 -21.90 -3.17
N LYS A 308 -12.17 -22.50 -3.87
CA LYS A 308 -11.46 -21.84 -4.98
C LYS A 308 -12.42 -21.31 -6.05
N ARG A 309 -13.42 -22.11 -6.44
CA ARG A 309 -14.42 -21.67 -7.42
C ARG A 309 -15.27 -20.52 -6.88
N LEU A 310 -15.78 -20.64 -5.64
CA LEU A 310 -16.64 -19.61 -5.02
C LEU A 310 -15.89 -18.30 -4.81
N GLN A 311 -14.65 -18.38 -4.38
CA GLN A 311 -13.79 -17.21 -4.19
C GLN A 311 -13.44 -16.56 -5.54
N ARG A 312 -13.23 -17.34 -6.60
CA ARG A 312 -13.04 -16.79 -7.95
C ARG A 312 -14.26 -16.03 -8.45
N GLU A 313 -15.47 -16.52 -8.18
CA GLU A 313 -16.71 -15.81 -8.53
C GLU A 313 -16.80 -14.43 -7.83
N VAL A 314 -16.42 -14.35 -6.56
CA VAL A 314 -16.35 -13.09 -5.81
C VAL A 314 -15.25 -12.19 -6.36
N TRP A 315 -14.06 -12.76 -6.63
CA TRP A 315 -12.93 -12.03 -7.19
C TRP A 315 -13.27 -11.33 -8.52
N MET A 316 -13.95 -12.02 -9.41
CA MET A 316 -14.35 -11.43 -10.69
C MET A 316 -15.25 -10.20 -10.53
N ASN A 317 -15.99 -10.11 -9.43
CA ASN A 317 -16.87 -8.99 -9.10
C ASN A 317 -16.22 -7.96 -8.16
N LEU A 318 -14.96 -8.17 -7.75
CA LEU A 318 -14.30 -7.31 -6.75
C LEU A 318 -14.25 -5.84 -7.15
N PRO A 319 -13.92 -5.45 -8.41
CA PRO A 319 -13.96 -4.04 -8.81
C PRO A 319 -15.32 -3.39 -8.59
N GLU A 320 -16.41 -4.06 -8.99
CA GLU A 320 -17.78 -3.58 -8.79
C GLU A 320 -18.13 -3.49 -7.30
N MET A 321 -17.68 -4.45 -6.50
CA MET A 321 -17.88 -4.44 -5.05
C MET A 321 -17.21 -3.22 -4.41
N MET A 322 -16.03 -2.84 -4.89
CA MET A 322 -15.25 -1.69 -4.43
C MET A 322 -15.62 -0.38 -5.14
N GLY A 323 -16.60 -0.40 -6.06
CA GLY A 323 -17.05 0.80 -6.77
C GLY A 323 -15.98 1.42 -7.66
N VAL A 324 -15.13 0.59 -8.28
CA VAL A 324 -14.10 1.01 -9.22
C VAL A 324 -14.23 0.25 -10.55
N THR A 325 -13.82 0.89 -11.65
CA THR A 325 -13.79 0.26 -12.96
C THR A 325 -12.34 -0.09 -13.30
N VAL A 326 -12.10 -1.34 -13.66
CA VAL A 326 -10.78 -1.84 -14.08
C VAL A 326 -10.96 -2.64 -15.36
N GLU A 327 -10.38 -2.14 -16.46
CA GLU A 327 -10.37 -2.86 -17.72
C GLU A 327 -9.51 -4.12 -17.62
N GLY A 328 -10.00 -5.24 -18.13
CA GLY A 328 -9.25 -6.50 -18.15
C GLY A 328 -9.07 -7.18 -16.79
N TRP A 329 -9.83 -6.79 -15.76
CA TRP A 329 -9.74 -7.41 -14.43
C TRP A 329 -9.88 -8.93 -14.49
N GLY A 330 -8.96 -9.65 -13.86
CA GLY A 330 -8.96 -11.12 -13.78
C GLY A 330 -8.66 -11.85 -15.10
N THR A 331 -8.38 -11.11 -16.18
CA THR A 331 -7.95 -11.70 -17.44
C THR A 331 -6.43 -11.72 -17.49
N LYS A 332 -5.84 -12.92 -17.71
CA LYS A 332 -4.38 -12.98 -17.93
C LYS A 332 -4.04 -12.17 -19.19
N PRO A 333 -3.00 -11.31 -19.15
CA PRO A 333 -2.50 -10.71 -20.38
C PRO A 333 -2.17 -11.85 -21.35
N LYS A 334 -2.66 -11.75 -22.59
CA LYS A 334 -2.24 -12.67 -23.65
C LYS A 334 -0.71 -12.57 -23.73
N GLN A 335 0.00 -13.63 -23.35
CA GLN A 335 1.41 -13.73 -23.67
C GLN A 335 1.50 -13.60 -25.19
N GLU A 336 2.01 -12.47 -25.66
CA GLU A 336 2.44 -12.34 -27.03
C GLU A 336 3.59 -13.35 -27.23
N ALA A 337 3.34 -14.30 -28.14
CA ALA A 337 4.25 -15.39 -28.48
C ALA A 337 5.41 -14.89 -29.33
#